data_010106253bf8de5f9c9114a4830ba0e5
#
_entry.id   010106253bf8de5f9c9114a4830ba0e5
#
_cell.length_a   1.000
_cell.length_b   1.000
_cell.length_c   1.000
_cell.angle_alpha   90.00
_cell.angle_beta   90.00
_cell.angle_gamma   90.00
#
_symmetry.space_group_name_H-M   'P 1'
#
loop_
_entity.id
_entity.type
_entity.pdbx_description
1 polymer ?
#
loop_
_entity_poly.entity_id
_entity_poly.type
_entity_poly.pdbx_seq_one_letter_code
_entity_poly.pdbx_strand_id
1 'polypeptide(L)'
;MDKTMDKTAVLDLSEALSRADGDQELYLTLAGIFLEESPKEAAAARAALERQDGTGLAAAAHKLKGSVIQMCAPRLLESAKRLEELGRRGELAEASLVCADVETCLAEVHAALRELITGGFPS
;
A
#
# COMPACT_ATOMS: atom_id res chain seq x y z
N MET A 1 -19.13 -16.48 4.90
CA MET A 1 -18.56 -16.04 4.77
C MET A 1 -18.27 -14.86 5.02
N ASP A 2 -17.80 -14.33 5.37
CA ASP A 2 -17.67 -13.24 5.68
C ASP A 2 -16.53 -12.74 5.25
N LYS A 3 -16.46 -12.04 4.58
CA LYS A 3 -15.50 -11.57 4.03
C LYS A 3 -15.08 -10.39 4.43
N THR A 4 -15.75 -9.85 5.17
CA THR A 4 -15.59 -8.52 5.36
C THR A 4 -14.36 -8.16 6.04
N MET A 5 -13.95 -8.66 7.04
CA MET A 5 -12.87 -8.15 7.73
C MET A 5 -11.63 -8.90 7.51
N ASP A 6 -11.42 -9.40 6.38
CA ASP A 6 -10.23 -10.16 6.08
C ASP A 6 -9.03 -9.24 5.99
N LYS A 7 -8.32 -9.08 7.04
CA LYS A 7 -7.15 -8.21 7.07
C LYS A 7 -5.99 -8.75 6.27
N THR A 8 -6.10 -9.99 5.79
CA THR A 8 -5.06 -10.53 4.93
C THR A 8 -5.38 -10.36 3.46
N ALA A 9 -6.50 -9.74 3.13
CA ALA A 9 -6.87 -9.54 1.73
C ALA A 9 -5.92 -8.57 1.05
N VAL A 10 -5.71 -8.79 -0.24
CA VAL A 10 -4.89 -7.87 -1.04
C VAL A 10 -5.65 -6.57 -1.24
N LEU A 11 -6.90 -6.64 -1.66
CA LEU A 11 -7.78 -5.47 -1.80
C LEU A 11 -9.11 -5.77 -1.17
N ASP A 12 -9.69 -4.79 -0.49
CA ASP A 12 -11.04 -4.89 0.03
C ASP A 12 -11.93 -4.07 -0.89
N LEU A 13 -12.43 -4.68 -1.94
CA LEU A 13 -13.20 -3.96 -2.96
C LEU A 13 -14.54 -3.46 -2.44
N SER A 14 -15.13 -4.16 -1.50
CA SER A 14 -16.39 -3.72 -0.90
C SER A 14 -16.18 -2.39 -0.18
N GLU A 15 -15.13 -2.29 0.61
CA GLU A 15 -14.81 -1.07 1.31
C GLU A 15 -14.41 0.03 0.32
N ALA A 16 -13.67 -0.33 -0.71
CA ALA A 16 -13.22 0.63 -1.71
C ALA A 16 -14.41 1.28 -2.40
N LEU A 17 -15.39 0.50 -2.80
CA LEU A 17 -16.57 1.04 -3.46
C LEU A 17 -17.44 1.82 -2.50
N SER A 18 -17.51 1.39 -1.25
CA SER A 18 -18.25 2.14 -0.24
C SER A 18 -17.68 3.54 -0.07
N ARG A 19 -16.36 3.66 -0.01
CA ARG A 19 -15.71 4.96 0.13
C ARG A 19 -15.87 5.83 -1.11
N ALA A 20 -15.93 5.22 -2.27
CA ALA A 20 -16.08 5.96 -3.52
C ALA A 20 -17.56 6.18 -3.86
N ASP A 21 -18.46 5.85 -2.92
CA ASP A 21 -19.88 6.06 -3.11
C ASP A 21 -20.38 5.25 -4.30
N GLY A 22 -19.83 4.06 -4.51
CA GLY A 22 -20.21 3.20 -5.61
C GLY A 22 -19.61 3.57 -6.95
N ASP A 23 -18.75 4.59 -6.99
CA ASP A 23 -18.19 5.07 -8.25
C ASP A 23 -16.95 4.29 -8.62
N GLN A 24 -17.15 3.24 -9.43
CA GLN A 24 -16.04 2.39 -9.87
C GLN A 24 -15.03 3.16 -10.70
N GLU A 25 -15.51 4.09 -11.51
CA GLU A 25 -14.62 4.85 -12.38
C GLU A 25 -13.67 5.73 -11.57
N LEU A 26 -14.18 6.33 -10.50
CA LEU A 26 -13.33 7.11 -9.61
C LEU A 26 -12.25 6.25 -9.00
N TYR A 27 -12.62 5.06 -8.51
CA TYR A 27 -11.65 4.17 -7.91
C TYR A 27 -10.56 3.79 -8.92
N LEU A 28 -10.96 3.49 -10.16
CA LEU A 28 -9.99 3.10 -11.19
C LEU A 28 -9.07 4.26 -11.56
N THR A 29 -9.58 5.50 -11.53
CA THR A 29 -8.73 6.67 -11.76
C THR A 29 -7.67 6.78 -10.66
N LEU A 30 -8.09 6.60 -9.40
CA LEU A 30 -7.15 6.65 -8.28
C LEU A 30 -6.16 5.50 -8.36
N ALA A 31 -6.61 4.33 -8.83
CA ALA A 31 -5.72 3.19 -9.00
C ALA A 31 -4.63 3.48 -10.00
N GLY A 32 -4.95 4.16 -11.10
CA GLY A 32 -3.95 4.54 -12.08
C GLY A 32 -2.88 5.44 -11.49
N ILE A 33 -3.31 6.39 -10.67
CA ILE A 33 -2.37 7.29 -10.00
C ILE A 33 -1.50 6.50 -9.02
N PHE A 34 -2.12 5.59 -8.27
CA PHE A 34 -1.38 4.76 -7.31
C PHE A 34 -0.33 3.92 -8.02
N LEU A 35 -0.67 3.34 -9.16
CA LEU A 35 0.28 2.52 -9.91
C LEU A 35 1.50 3.32 -10.35
N GLU A 36 1.31 4.61 -10.61
CA GLU A 36 2.42 5.46 -11.02
C GLU A 36 3.23 5.98 -9.84
N GLU A 37 2.56 6.37 -8.77
CA GLU A 37 3.25 7.05 -7.68
C GLU A 37 3.83 6.12 -6.62
N SER A 38 3.17 5.00 -6.35
CA SER A 38 3.60 4.15 -5.25
C SER A 38 4.99 3.53 -5.46
N PRO A 39 5.42 3.20 -6.69
CA PRO A 39 6.79 2.68 -6.83
C PRO A 39 7.83 3.69 -6.42
N LYS A 40 7.57 4.98 -6.66
CA LYS A 40 8.50 6.03 -6.27
C LYS A 40 8.58 6.14 -4.76
N GLU A 41 7.43 6.01 -4.10
CA GLU A 41 7.37 6.10 -2.65
C GLU A 41 8.08 4.92 -2.01
N ALA A 42 7.87 3.73 -2.57
CA ALA A 42 8.55 2.53 -2.07
C ALA A 42 10.06 2.60 -2.31
N ALA A 43 10.47 3.14 -3.45
CA ALA A 43 11.89 3.29 -3.75
C ALA A 43 12.54 4.28 -2.80
N ALA A 44 11.82 5.35 -2.44
CA ALA A 44 12.35 6.32 -1.48
C ALA A 44 12.55 5.69 -0.11
N ALA A 45 11.62 4.81 0.30
CA ALA A 45 11.75 4.10 1.58
C ALA A 45 12.96 3.18 1.55
N ARG A 46 13.14 2.43 0.48
CA ARG A 46 14.29 1.53 0.34
C ARG A 46 15.61 2.31 0.36
N ALA A 47 15.65 3.44 -0.34
CA ALA A 47 16.85 4.25 -0.37
C ALA A 47 17.19 4.82 1.01
N ALA A 48 16.17 5.27 1.75
CA ALA A 48 16.40 5.79 3.10
C ALA A 48 16.94 4.68 4.02
N LEU A 49 16.39 3.48 3.87
CA LEU A 49 16.83 2.34 4.66
C LEU A 49 18.30 2.02 4.36
N GLU A 50 18.69 2.07 3.09
CA GLU A 50 20.07 1.79 2.70
C GLU A 50 21.04 2.83 3.24
N ARG A 51 20.58 4.08 3.39
CA ARG A 51 21.40 5.14 3.99
C ARG A 51 21.35 5.11 5.50
N GLN A 52 20.58 4.19 6.08
CA GLN A 52 20.35 4.11 7.51
C GLN A 52 19.75 5.41 8.06
N ASP A 53 18.83 5.98 7.29
CA ASP A 53 18.18 7.23 7.62
C ASP A 53 16.77 6.92 8.13
N GLY A 54 16.62 6.75 9.45
CA GLY A 54 15.34 6.39 10.04
C GLY A 54 14.28 7.46 9.85
N THR A 55 14.65 8.72 9.94
CA THR A 55 13.71 9.83 9.74
C THR A 55 13.22 9.84 8.30
N GLY A 56 14.13 9.68 7.34
CA GLY A 56 13.75 9.63 5.94
C GLY A 56 12.89 8.42 5.62
N LEU A 57 13.21 7.27 6.24
CA LEU A 57 12.41 6.08 6.07
C LEU A 57 10.98 6.30 6.57
N ALA A 58 10.84 6.88 7.77
CA ALA A 58 9.53 7.15 8.33
C ALA A 58 8.73 8.08 7.43
N ALA A 59 9.38 9.10 6.88
CA ALA A 59 8.70 10.05 5.99
C ALA A 59 8.21 9.38 4.71
N ALA A 60 9.05 8.53 4.11
CA ALA A 60 8.67 7.82 2.89
C ALA A 60 7.54 6.83 3.15
N ALA A 61 7.62 6.09 4.27
CA ALA A 61 6.58 5.14 4.63
C ALA A 61 5.26 5.84 4.93
N HIS A 62 5.33 7.02 5.56
CA HIS A 62 4.13 7.79 5.84
C HIS A 62 3.43 8.20 4.54
N LYS A 63 4.20 8.64 3.57
CA LYS A 63 3.65 9.04 2.29
C LYS A 63 3.01 7.86 1.58
N LEU A 64 3.68 6.71 1.58
CA LEU A 64 3.13 5.50 0.98
C LEU A 64 1.84 5.10 1.70
N LYS A 65 1.83 5.18 3.02
CA LYS A 65 0.65 4.84 3.80
C LYS A 65 -0.56 5.66 3.35
N GLY A 66 -0.35 6.96 3.14
CA GLY A 66 -1.42 7.84 2.69
C GLY A 66 -2.00 7.41 1.35
N SER A 67 -1.14 6.99 0.43
CA SER A 67 -1.59 6.50 -0.88
C SER A 67 -2.34 5.17 -0.74
N VAL A 68 -1.85 4.29 0.12
CA VAL A 68 -2.44 2.96 0.28
C VAL A 68 -3.84 3.02 0.87
N ILE A 69 -4.08 3.97 1.76
CA ILE A 69 -5.39 4.10 2.40
C ILE A 69 -6.50 4.21 1.35
N GLN A 70 -6.25 4.95 0.28
CA GLN A 70 -7.27 5.13 -0.75
C GLN A 70 -7.58 3.88 -1.54
N MET A 71 -6.65 2.95 -1.58
CA MET A 71 -6.84 1.73 -2.37
C MET A 71 -7.54 0.63 -1.58
N CYS A 72 -7.64 0.77 -0.26
CA CYS A 72 -8.25 -0.24 0.62
C CYS A 72 -7.51 -1.58 0.48
N ALA A 73 -6.20 -1.53 0.71
CA ALA A 73 -5.33 -2.69 0.65
C ALA A 73 -4.84 -3.00 2.06
N PRO A 74 -5.57 -3.83 2.82
CA PRO A 74 -5.30 -3.96 4.27
C PRO A 74 -3.93 -4.52 4.62
N ARG A 75 -3.45 -5.51 3.88
CA ARG A 75 -2.13 -6.07 4.19
C ARG A 75 -1.03 -5.07 3.92
N LEU A 76 -1.12 -4.36 2.81
CA LEU A 76 -0.12 -3.35 2.47
C LEU A 76 -0.17 -2.20 3.47
N LEU A 77 -1.37 -1.81 3.87
CA LEU A 77 -1.51 -0.73 4.84
C LEU A 77 -0.85 -1.10 6.16
N GLU A 78 -1.08 -2.32 6.63
CA GLU A 78 -0.52 -2.77 7.89
C GLU A 78 1.01 -2.74 7.84
N SER A 79 1.60 -3.25 6.76
CA SER A 79 3.06 -3.27 6.65
C SER A 79 3.64 -1.87 6.47
N ALA A 80 2.95 -0.99 5.77
CA ALA A 80 3.42 0.40 5.63
C ALA A 80 3.40 1.13 6.97
N LYS A 81 2.36 0.92 7.77
CA LYS A 81 2.28 1.50 9.11
C LYS A 81 3.43 1.03 9.98
N ARG A 82 3.72 -0.26 9.92
CA ARG A 82 4.79 -0.82 10.72
C ARG A 82 6.14 -0.27 10.29
N LEU A 83 6.33 -0.13 8.98
CA LEU A 83 7.59 0.42 8.47
C LEU A 83 7.79 1.85 8.95
N GLU A 84 6.73 2.64 8.94
CA GLU A 84 6.80 4.01 9.44
C GLU A 84 7.21 4.03 10.91
N GLU A 85 6.61 3.17 11.71
CA GLU A 85 6.89 3.13 13.14
C GLU A 85 8.34 2.73 13.42
N LEU A 86 8.83 1.72 12.70
CA LEU A 86 10.20 1.27 12.88
C LEU A 86 11.19 2.35 12.45
N GLY A 87 10.87 3.09 11.40
CA GLY A 87 11.71 4.20 10.98
C GLY A 87 11.78 5.27 12.05
N ARG A 88 10.65 5.61 12.66
CA ARG A 88 10.64 6.59 13.73
C ARG A 88 11.47 6.16 14.92
N ARG A 89 11.46 4.88 15.22
CA ARG A 89 12.22 4.36 16.37
C ARG A 89 13.68 4.10 16.04
N GLY A 90 14.06 4.19 14.80
CA GLY A 90 15.41 3.88 14.37
C GLY A 90 15.75 2.41 14.43
N GLU A 91 14.74 1.54 14.43
CA GLU A 91 14.97 0.10 14.50
C GLU A 91 15.12 -0.45 13.08
N LEU A 92 16.27 -0.18 12.50
CA LEU A 92 16.47 -0.38 11.07
C LEU A 92 16.69 -1.83 10.67
N ALA A 93 17.19 -2.66 11.57
CA ALA A 93 17.34 -4.09 11.26
C ALA A 93 15.98 -4.73 11.02
N GLU A 94 15.03 -4.46 11.91
CA GLU A 94 13.68 -4.99 11.75
C GLU A 94 12.98 -4.30 10.57
N ALA A 95 13.24 -3.01 10.38
CA ALA A 95 12.67 -2.26 9.27
C ALA A 95 13.06 -2.86 7.93
N SER A 96 14.27 -3.43 7.84
CA SER A 96 14.70 -4.08 6.60
C SER A 96 13.79 -5.24 6.23
N LEU A 97 13.39 -6.04 7.21
CA LEU A 97 12.50 -7.16 6.98
C LEU A 97 11.10 -6.68 6.58
N VAL A 98 10.61 -5.64 7.26
CA VAL A 98 9.28 -5.11 6.97
C VAL A 98 9.26 -4.41 5.62
N CYS A 99 10.36 -3.78 5.22
CA CYS A 99 10.44 -3.15 3.91
C CYS A 99 10.29 -4.20 2.80
N ALA A 100 10.88 -5.38 2.98
CA ALA A 100 10.69 -6.46 2.01
C ALA A 100 9.23 -6.90 1.96
N ASP A 101 8.55 -6.94 3.11
CA ASP A 101 7.12 -7.25 3.15
C ASP A 101 6.30 -6.19 2.39
N VAL A 102 6.64 -4.92 2.58
CA VAL A 102 5.96 -3.84 1.88
C VAL A 102 6.11 -4.03 0.38
N GLU A 103 7.31 -4.36 -0.08
CA GLU A 103 7.57 -4.54 -1.50
C GLU A 103 6.77 -5.71 -2.07
N THR A 104 6.68 -6.81 -1.33
CA THR A 104 5.91 -7.96 -1.75
C THR A 104 4.42 -7.63 -1.80
N CYS A 105 3.90 -7.00 -0.76
CA CYS A 105 2.49 -6.64 -0.71
C CYS A 105 2.15 -5.64 -1.81
N LEU A 106 3.05 -4.70 -2.07
CA LEU A 106 2.83 -3.71 -3.12
C LEU A 106 2.73 -4.37 -4.48
N ALA A 107 3.58 -5.36 -4.76
CA ALA A 107 3.52 -6.08 -6.02
C ALA A 107 2.18 -6.80 -6.18
N GLU A 108 1.66 -7.38 -5.10
CA GLU A 108 0.37 -8.05 -5.13
C GLU A 108 -0.77 -7.05 -5.41
N VAL A 109 -0.70 -5.88 -4.78
CA VAL A 109 -1.71 -4.85 -4.98
C VAL A 109 -1.66 -4.35 -6.42
N HIS A 110 -0.46 -4.13 -6.96
CA HIS A 110 -0.31 -3.69 -8.34
C HIS A 110 -0.94 -4.69 -9.31
N ALA A 111 -0.68 -5.98 -9.09
CA ALA A 111 -1.24 -7.02 -9.97
C ALA A 111 -2.76 -7.00 -9.90
N ALA A 112 -3.32 -6.89 -8.69
CA ALA A 112 -4.77 -6.88 -8.52
C ALA A 112 -5.39 -5.64 -9.17
N LEU A 113 -4.75 -4.48 -9.03
CA LEU A 113 -5.28 -3.26 -9.63
C LEU A 113 -5.23 -3.32 -11.15
N ARG A 114 -4.17 -3.89 -11.72
CA ARG A 114 -4.10 -4.03 -13.17
C ARG A 114 -5.19 -4.95 -13.70
N GLU A 115 -5.52 -6.00 -12.95
CA GLU A 115 -6.63 -6.87 -13.35
C GLU A 115 -7.95 -6.11 -13.36
N LEU A 116 -8.16 -5.27 -12.36
CA LEU A 116 -9.39 -4.48 -12.32
C LEU A 116 -9.46 -3.50 -13.48
N ILE A 117 -8.34 -2.87 -13.80
CA ILE A 117 -8.31 -1.87 -14.88
C ILE A 117 -8.62 -2.52 -16.22
N THR A 118 -8.10 -3.73 -16.45
CA THR A 118 -8.32 -4.40 -17.74
C THR A 118 -9.61 -5.19 -17.78
N GLY A 119 -10.02 -5.81 -16.68
CA GLY A 119 -11.18 -6.71 -16.66
C GLY A 119 -12.42 -6.19 -15.98
N GLY A 120 -12.31 -5.06 -15.31
CA GLY A 120 -13.45 -4.49 -14.58
C GLY A 120 -13.67 -5.15 -13.24
N PHE A 121 -14.58 -4.58 -12.47
CA PHE A 121 -14.91 -5.11 -11.17
C PHE A 121 -15.68 -6.41 -11.28
N PRO A 122 -15.55 -7.30 -10.31
CA PRO A 122 -16.36 -8.52 -10.32
C PRO A 122 -17.84 -8.19 -10.21
N SER A 123 -18.67 -8.98 -10.85
CA SER A 123 -20.13 -8.77 -10.82
C SER A 123 -20.76 -9.22 -9.53
#